data_7fe7032d7dc11d987b20288e21a2131a
#
_entry.id   7fe7032d7dc11d987b20288e21a2131a
#
_cell.length_a   1.000
_cell.length_b   1.000
_cell.length_c   1.000
_cell.angle_alpha   90.00
_cell.angle_beta   90.00
_cell.angle_gamma   90.00
#
_symmetry.space_group_name_H-M   'P 1'
#
loop_
_entity.id
_entity.type
_entity.pdbx_description
1 polymer ?
#
loop_
_entity_poly.entity_id
_entity_poly.type
_entity_poly.pdbx_seq_one_letter_code
_entity_poly.pdbx_strand_id
1 'polypeptide(L)'
;MSECTHNCSTCGESCGERTSPQSFLKKPHADAHIGKVFGVVSGKGGVGKSMVTSQLAVSLRRKGYRGGILDADITGPSIPKAFGMHEKAVGTENALLPCVSSTGIEVMSINLLLDDETDPVIWRGPVIGGVVTQFWTDVLWDVDYLLVDMPPGTGDVTLSVFQSIPLSGIVVVASPQELVGMVVEKAVKMAEKMAVPIVGLVENMSYLVCPDCGRKIYLFGEGKSAEAAKKHGIPLLAQMPIDPQLAALTDEGRIEEFKGDWLADAVTALEAR
;
A
#
# COMPACT_ATOMS: atom_id res chain seq x y z
N MET A 1 5.37 -47.62 -20.80
CA MET A 1 5.49 -46.45 -19.89
C MET A 1 5.45 -45.24 -20.79
N SER A 2 4.31 -44.54 -20.80
CA SER A 2 4.16 -43.32 -21.58
C SER A 2 5.00 -42.21 -20.96
N GLU A 3 5.86 -41.60 -21.76
CA GLU A 3 6.69 -40.48 -21.30
C GLU A 3 5.80 -39.32 -20.86
N CYS A 4 5.99 -38.87 -19.63
CA CYS A 4 5.25 -37.71 -19.08
C CYS A 4 5.70 -36.45 -19.80
N THR A 5 4.77 -35.78 -20.49
CA THR A 5 5.02 -34.52 -21.23
C THR A 5 5.13 -33.30 -20.31
N HIS A 6 5.02 -33.47 -18.97
CA HIS A 6 5.01 -32.42 -17.95
C HIS A 6 3.98 -31.28 -18.15
N ASN A 7 2.99 -31.48 -19.02
CA ASN A 7 1.88 -30.53 -19.20
C ASN A 7 0.66 -30.98 -18.38
N CYS A 8 0.67 -30.60 -17.09
CA CYS A 8 -0.36 -31.02 -16.13
C CYS A 8 -1.75 -30.41 -16.37
N SER A 9 -1.88 -29.38 -17.18
CA SER A 9 -3.15 -28.70 -17.44
C SER A 9 -4.08 -29.50 -18.40
N THR A 10 -3.51 -30.41 -19.21
CA THR A 10 -4.25 -31.19 -20.20
C THR A 10 -4.16 -32.72 -19.98
N CYS A 11 -3.43 -33.16 -18.94
CA CYS A 11 -3.21 -34.56 -18.64
C CYS A 11 -4.38 -35.16 -17.84
N GLY A 12 -5.01 -36.21 -18.35
CA GLY A 12 -6.10 -36.97 -17.68
C GLY A 12 -5.64 -38.05 -16.70
N GLU A 13 -4.32 -38.28 -16.54
CA GLU A 13 -3.78 -39.33 -15.69
C GLU A 13 -3.71 -38.93 -14.21
N SER A 14 -3.94 -39.84 -13.27
CA SER A 14 -3.74 -39.64 -11.83
C SER A 14 -2.26 -39.80 -11.51
N CYS A 15 -1.51 -38.70 -11.52
CA CYS A 15 -0.11 -38.65 -11.18
C CYS A 15 0.09 -38.33 -9.71
N GLY A 16 0.77 -39.20 -8.93
CA GLY A 16 1.08 -38.92 -7.51
C GLY A 16 2.04 -37.76 -7.26
N GLU A 17 2.65 -37.23 -8.33
CA GLU A 17 3.53 -36.07 -8.29
C GLU A 17 2.82 -34.75 -8.71
N ARG A 18 1.48 -34.77 -8.89
CA ARG A 18 0.72 -33.53 -9.05
C ARG A 18 0.77 -32.71 -7.76
N THR A 19 1.79 -31.90 -7.60
CA THR A 19 1.72 -30.80 -6.66
C THR A 19 0.71 -29.79 -7.23
N SER A 20 -0.40 -29.56 -6.50
CA SER A 20 -1.24 -28.37 -6.73
C SER A 20 -0.30 -27.15 -6.81
N PRO A 21 -0.58 -26.12 -7.64
CA PRO A 21 0.23 -24.92 -7.66
C PRO A 21 0.49 -24.48 -6.22
N GLN A 22 1.74 -24.46 -5.79
CA GLN A 22 2.07 -24.08 -4.42
C GLN A 22 1.58 -22.64 -4.24
N SER A 23 0.65 -22.43 -3.32
CA SER A 23 0.29 -21.11 -2.90
C SER A 23 1.52 -20.50 -2.23
N PHE A 24 2.07 -19.43 -2.79
CA PHE A 24 3.16 -18.67 -2.18
C PHE A 24 2.70 -17.81 -1.00
N LEU A 25 1.38 -17.73 -0.77
CA LEU A 25 0.81 -16.99 0.34
C LEU A 25 1.36 -17.50 1.67
N LYS A 26 1.82 -16.57 2.49
CA LYS A 26 2.32 -16.81 3.84
C LYS A 26 1.23 -16.55 4.86
N LYS A 27 1.25 -17.29 5.95
CA LYS A 27 0.38 -16.99 7.09
C LYS A 27 1.02 -15.89 7.94
N PRO A 28 0.24 -14.98 8.52
CA PRO A 28 0.75 -14.04 9.52
C PRO A 28 1.16 -14.80 10.78
N HIS A 29 1.77 -14.09 11.73
CA HIS A 29 2.09 -14.66 13.04
C HIS A 29 0.84 -15.29 13.68
N ALA A 30 1.01 -16.39 14.40
CA ALA A 30 -0.12 -17.15 14.93
C ALA A 30 -0.98 -16.35 15.92
N ASP A 31 -0.37 -15.43 16.64
CA ASP A 31 -1.03 -14.58 17.62
C ASP A 31 -1.42 -13.20 17.04
N ALA A 32 -1.16 -12.95 15.74
CA ALA A 32 -1.58 -11.72 15.09
C ALA A 32 -3.08 -11.77 14.77
N HIS A 33 -3.75 -10.64 14.94
CA HIS A 33 -5.13 -10.43 14.52
C HIS A 33 -5.17 -9.37 13.43
N ILE A 34 -5.52 -9.80 12.20
CA ILE A 34 -5.60 -8.93 11.04
C ILE A 34 -6.94 -9.16 10.33
N GLY A 35 -7.75 -8.09 10.25
CA GLY A 35 -9.05 -8.17 9.58
C GLY A 35 -8.93 -8.17 8.07
N LYS A 36 -8.75 -6.99 7.46
CA LYS A 36 -8.62 -6.81 6.00
C LYS A 36 -7.27 -6.22 5.65
N VAL A 37 -6.69 -6.65 4.52
CA VAL A 37 -5.38 -6.16 4.06
C VAL A 37 -5.54 -5.50 2.70
N PHE A 38 -5.09 -4.25 2.57
CA PHE A 38 -5.15 -3.51 1.32
C PHE A 38 -3.78 -3.00 0.89
N GLY A 39 -3.41 -3.24 -0.36
CA GLY A 39 -2.21 -2.66 -0.94
C GLY A 39 -2.47 -1.27 -1.50
N VAL A 40 -1.57 -0.32 -1.25
CA VAL A 40 -1.58 1.00 -1.90
C VAL A 40 -0.45 1.02 -2.92
N VAL A 41 -0.79 1.15 -4.18
CA VAL A 41 0.15 0.99 -5.31
C VAL A 41 0.22 2.26 -6.14
N SER A 42 1.38 2.50 -6.76
CA SER A 42 1.55 3.58 -7.74
C SER A 42 2.44 3.12 -8.89
N GLY A 43 2.21 3.67 -10.08
CA GLY A 43 3.00 3.33 -11.25
C GLY A 43 4.37 4.00 -11.31
N LYS A 44 4.59 5.06 -10.52
CA LYS A 44 5.88 5.79 -10.41
C LYS A 44 6.04 6.36 -9.00
N GLY A 45 7.28 6.72 -8.66
CA GLY A 45 7.59 7.45 -7.43
C GLY A 45 7.11 8.90 -7.48
N GLY A 46 6.97 9.54 -6.31
CA GLY A 46 6.67 10.96 -6.19
C GLY A 46 5.20 11.36 -6.42
N VAL A 47 4.27 10.42 -6.50
CA VAL A 47 2.82 10.72 -6.61
C VAL A 47 2.14 10.90 -5.25
N GLY A 48 2.89 10.80 -4.15
CA GLY A 48 2.35 10.90 -2.79
C GLY A 48 1.62 9.65 -2.29
N LYS A 49 2.01 8.47 -2.78
CA LYS A 49 1.45 7.17 -2.37
C LYS A 49 1.43 7.01 -0.85
N SER A 50 2.58 7.19 -0.20
CA SER A 50 2.74 7.02 1.26
C SER A 50 1.92 8.04 2.06
N MET A 51 1.76 9.27 1.55
CA MET A 51 0.85 10.27 2.12
C MET A 51 -0.61 9.79 2.05
N VAL A 52 -1.04 9.25 0.90
CA VAL A 52 -2.39 8.68 0.73
C VAL A 52 -2.57 7.48 1.67
N THR A 53 -1.59 6.58 1.77
CA THR A 53 -1.60 5.44 2.70
C THR A 53 -1.79 5.92 4.14
N SER A 54 -0.99 6.90 4.57
CA SER A 54 -1.06 7.49 5.92
C SER A 54 -2.43 8.13 6.19
N GLN A 55 -2.95 8.93 5.26
CA GLN A 55 -4.26 9.57 5.41
C GLN A 55 -5.43 8.58 5.39
N LEU A 56 -5.34 7.46 4.66
CA LEU A 56 -6.31 6.37 4.73
C LEU A 56 -6.31 5.73 6.12
N ALA A 57 -5.13 5.43 6.69
CA ALA A 57 -5.00 4.88 8.04
C ALA A 57 -5.57 5.84 9.10
N VAL A 58 -5.23 7.14 9.01
CA VAL A 58 -5.77 8.18 9.90
C VAL A 58 -7.29 8.27 9.78
N SER A 59 -7.83 8.21 8.56
CA SER A 59 -9.28 8.29 8.32
C SER A 59 -10.02 7.06 8.87
N LEU A 60 -9.46 5.85 8.71
CA LEU A 60 -9.98 4.63 9.30
C LEU A 60 -9.95 4.70 10.84
N ARG A 61 -8.83 5.19 11.42
CA ARG A 61 -8.69 5.37 12.86
C ARG A 61 -9.72 6.32 13.44
N ARG A 62 -10.01 7.43 12.75
CA ARG A 62 -11.07 8.39 13.14
C ARG A 62 -12.48 7.80 13.12
N LYS A 63 -12.72 6.79 12.30
CA LYS A 63 -13.98 6.01 12.32
C LYS A 63 -14.02 4.96 13.44
N GLY A 64 -12.95 4.82 14.23
CA GLY A 64 -12.88 3.91 15.37
C GLY A 64 -12.25 2.55 15.07
N TYR A 65 -11.76 2.31 13.86
CA TYR A 65 -11.06 1.07 13.51
C TYR A 65 -9.62 1.06 14.05
N ARG A 66 -9.11 -0.12 14.36
CA ARG A 66 -7.70 -0.35 14.61
C ARG A 66 -7.01 -0.43 13.25
N GLY A 67 -6.13 0.51 12.99
CA GLY A 67 -5.40 0.61 11.72
C GLY A 67 -3.95 0.23 11.88
N GLY A 68 -3.37 -0.39 10.83
CA GLY A 68 -1.94 -0.63 10.73
C GLY A 68 -1.39 -0.24 9.36
N ILE A 69 -0.11 0.06 9.31
CA ILE A 69 0.64 0.34 8.07
C ILE A 69 1.89 -0.55 8.04
N LEU A 70 1.97 -1.41 7.05
CA LEU A 70 3.18 -2.13 6.68
C LEU A 70 3.86 -1.34 5.55
N ASP A 71 4.99 -0.70 5.86
CA ASP A 71 5.79 0.05 4.89
C ASP A 71 6.69 -0.91 4.13
N ALA A 72 6.32 -1.22 2.90
CA ALA A 72 7.08 -2.06 1.97
C ALA A 72 7.98 -1.26 1.02
N ASP A 73 7.96 0.09 1.08
CA ASP A 73 8.84 0.96 0.30
C ASP A 73 10.17 1.19 1.03
N ILE A 74 10.95 0.12 1.16
CA ILE A 74 12.21 0.09 1.92
C ILE A 74 13.26 1.08 1.38
N THR A 75 13.17 1.44 0.12
CA THR A 75 14.15 2.35 -0.52
C THR A 75 13.87 3.82 -0.27
N GLY A 76 12.66 4.17 0.15
CA GLY A 76 12.27 5.54 0.45
C GLY A 76 11.24 5.60 1.58
N PRO A 77 11.54 4.98 2.75
CA PRO A 77 10.56 4.85 3.81
C PRO A 77 10.24 6.21 4.40
N SER A 78 9.00 6.64 4.24
CA SER A 78 8.53 7.96 4.67
C SER A 78 7.44 7.90 5.75
N ILE A 79 6.88 6.71 6.00
CA ILE A 79 5.77 6.53 6.93
C ILE A 79 6.16 6.91 8.37
N PRO A 80 7.25 6.38 8.98
CA PRO A 80 7.60 6.76 10.36
C PRO A 80 7.80 8.26 10.53
N LYS A 81 8.48 8.92 9.58
CA LYS A 81 8.69 10.37 9.60
C LYS A 81 7.37 11.13 9.58
N ALA A 82 6.42 10.76 8.74
CA ALA A 82 5.12 11.43 8.64
C ALA A 82 4.31 11.36 9.95
N PHE A 83 4.51 10.30 10.73
CA PHE A 83 3.88 10.10 12.05
C PHE A 83 4.73 10.58 13.23
N GLY A 84 5.94 11.13 12.99
CA GLY A 84 6.86 11.57 14.05
C GLY A 84 7.36 10.43 14.94
N MET A 85 7.51 9.24 14.35
CA MET A 85 7.93 8.03 15.07
C MET A 85 9.46 7.90 15.01
N HIS A 86 10.10 7.94 16.16
CA HIS A 86 11.57 7.81 16.33
C HIS A 86 11.94 6.61 17.19
N GLU A 87 10.95 5.97 17.82
CA GLU A 87 11.16 4.78 18.64
C GLU A 87 11.48 3.58 17.73
N LYS A 88 12.38 2.70 18.20
CA LYS A 88 12.69 1.47 17.46
C LYS A 88 11.67 0.39 17.75
N ALA A 89 11.39 -0.43 16.74
CA ALA A 89 10.58 -1.63 16.91
C ALA A 89 11.33 -2.62 17.83
N VAL A 90 10.59 -3.23 18.75
CA VAL A 90 11.13 -4.15 19.75
C VAL A 90 10.85 -5.59 19.33
N GLY A 91 11.90 -6.41 19.34
CA GLY A 91 11.77 -7.86 19.16
C GLY A 91 11.52 -8.56 20.50
N THR A 92 10.66 -9.56 20.48
CA THR A 92 10.54 -10.58 21.52
C THR A 92 11.30 -11.84 21.09
N GLU A 93 11.29 -12.91 21.88
CA GLU A 93 11.94 -14.18 21.48
C GLU A 93 11.38 -14.75 20.16
N ASN A 94 10.10 -14.51 19.88
CA ASN A 94 9.39 -15.17 18.78
C ASN A 94 8.69 -14.21 17.80
N ALA A 95 8.72 -12.89 18.05
CA ALA A 95 7.95 -11.93 17.27
C ALA A 95 8.54 -10.50 17.32
N LEU A 96 8.09 -9.66 16.41
CA LEU A 96 8.32 -8.22 16.40
C LEU A 96 7.06 -7.49 16.86
N LEU A 97 7.24 -6.44 17.65
CA LEU A 97 6.15 -5.55 18.02
C LEU A 97 6.13 -4.35 17.08
N PRO A 98 5.00 -3.98 16.48
CA PRO A 98 4.90 -2.76 15.70
C PRO A 98 5.05 -1.54 16.60
N CYS A 99 5.59 -0.45 16.07
CA CYS A 99 5.53 0.83 16.76
C CYS A 99 4.11 1.41 16.65
N VAL A 100 3.70 2.16 17.65
CA VAL A 100 2.31 2.69 17.73
C VAL A 100 2.35 4.21 17.67
N SER A 101 1.59 4.80 16.77
CA SER A 101 1.48 6.26 16.62
C SER A 101 0.70 6.91 17.76
N SER A 102 0.67 8.25 17.81
CA SER A 102 -0.02 9.02 18.86
C SER A 102 -1.53 8.73 18.95
N THR A 103 -2.18 8.35 17.86
CA THR A 103 -3.61 7.98 17.85
C THR A 103 -3.85 6.47 17.90
N GLY A 104 -2.81 5.66 17.96
CA GLY A 104 -2.90 4.21 18.08
C GLY A 104 -2.91 3.47 16.74
N ILE A 105 -2.26 4.00 15.70
CA ILE A 105 -2.02 3.31 14.44
C ILE A 105 -0.73 2.51 14.58
N GLU A 106 -0.77 1.21 14.28
CA GLU A 106 0.39 0.33 14.30
C GLU A 106 1.21 0.52 13.02
N VAL A 107 2.52 0.68 13.14
CA VAL A 107 3.42 0.89 12.00
C VAL A 107 4.62 -0.04 12.09
N MET A 108 4.94 -0.69 10.97
CA MET A 108 6.19 -1.39 10.78
C MET A 108 6.87 -0.92 9.50
N SER A 109 8.09 -0.45 9.64
CA SER A 109 8.95 0.04 8.56
C SER A 109 10.40 -0.34 8.86
N ILE A 110 11.22 -0.46 7.82
CA ILE A 110 12.65 -0.74 8.01
C ILE A 110 13.37 0.31 8.84
N ASN A 111 12.99 1.58 8.72
CA ASN A 111 13.58 2.67 9.50
C ASN A 111 13.43 2.51 11.01
N LEU A 112 12.40 1.77 11.44
CA LEU A 112 12.19 1.47 12.86
C LEU A 112 13.10 0.36 13.37
N LEU A 113 13.89 -0.28 12.49
CA LEU A 113 14.86 -1.33 12.82
C LEU A 113 16.30 -0.88 12.63
N LEU A 114 16.55 0.20 11.88
CA LEU A 114 17.91 0.73 11.64
C LEU A 114 18.41 1.51 12.86
N ASP A 115 19.70 1.40 13.15
CA ASP A 115 20.32 2.17 14.25
C ASP A 115 20.31 3.68 13.94
N ASP A 116 20.58 4.04 12.69
CA ASP A 116 20.49 5.41 12.17
C ASP A 116 19.44 5.46 11.03
N GLU A 117 18.44 6.35 11.18
CA GLU A 117 17.36 6.53 10.18
C GLU A 117 17.89 7.04 8.83
N THR A 118 19.10 7.60 8.80
CA THR A 118 19.75 8.13 7.60
C THR A 118 20.63 7.11 6.88
N ASP A 119 20.81 5.94 7.48
CA ASP A 119 21.60 4.88 6.87
C ASP A 119 20.93 4.36 5.58
N PRO A 120 21.65 4.35 4.45
CA PRO A 120 21.09 3.87 3.21
C PRO A 120 20.92 2.35 3.24
N VAL A 121 19.71 1.89 2.98
CA VAL A 121 19.43 0.46 2.81
C VAL A 121 19.90 0.02 1.42
N ILE A 122 21.10 -0.53 1.32
CA ILE A 122 21.70 -1.00 0.06
C ILE A 122 21.46 -2.51 -0.09
N TRP A 123 20.20 -2.92 -0.22
CA TRP A 123 19.85 -4.33 -0.38
C TRP A 123 19.36 -4.64 -1.78
N ARG A 124 19.55 -5.89 -2.21
CA ARG A 124 19.01 -6.37 -3.48
C ARG A 124 17.54 -6.79 -3.32
N GLY A 125 16.77 -6.71 -4.41
CA GLY A 125 15.34 -7.01 -4.43
C GLY A 125 14.88 -8.25 -3.65
N PRO A 126 15.54 -9.42 -3.80
CA PRO A 126 15.16 -10.62 -3.02
C PRO A 126 15.28 -10.46 -1.51
N VAL A 127 16.29 -9.72 -1.03
CA VAL A 127 16.47 -9.44 0.40
C VAL A 127 15.35 -8.53 0.90
N ILE A 128 15.04 -7.48 0.14
CA ILE A 128 13.94 -6.55 0.44
C ILE A 128 12.60 -7.29 0.51
N GLY A 129 12.31 -8.15 -0.49
CA GLY A 129 11.10 -8.97 -0.49
C GLY A 129 11.02 -9.91 0.73
N GLY A 130 12.17 -10.44 1.18
CA GLY A 130 12.28 -11.24 2.39
C GLY A 130 11.90 -10.45 3.64
N VAL A 131 12.42 -9.22 3.81
CA VAL A 131 12.12 -8.34 4.96
C VAL A 131 10.63 -7.96 4.98
N VAL A 132 10.06 -7.58 3.84
CA VAL A 132 8.62 -7.28 3.76
C VAL A 132 7.78 -8.51 4.13
N THR A 133 8.22 -9.71 3.72
CA THR A 133 7.57 -10.94 4.12
C THR A 133 7.68 -11.18 5.63
N GLN A 134 8.83 -10.88 6.27
CA GLN A 134 8.99 -10.95 7.72
C GLN A 134 8.08 -9.94 8.44
N PHE A 135 7.89 -8.74 7.93
CA PHE A 135 6.92 -7.78 8.49
C PHE A 135 5.48 -8.31 8.47
N TRP A 136 5.17 -9.19 7.55
CA TRP A 136 3.89 -9.90 7.52
C TRP A 136 3.86 -11.11 8.47
N THR A 137 4.93 -11.94 8.49
CA THR A 137 4.92 -13.23 9.21
C THR A 137 5.30 -13.12 10.67
N ASP A 138 6.13 -12.15 11.05
CA ASP A 138 6.78 -12.11 12.36
C ASP A 138 6.28 -10.96 13.25
N VAL A 139 5.50 -10.01 12.69
CA VAL A 139 4.95 -8.88 13.46
C VAL A 139 3.62 -9.27 14.11
N LEU A 140 3.46 -8.91 15.38
CA LEU A 140 2.22 -9.10 16.15
C LEU A 140 1.23 -7.97 15.87
N TRP A 141 0.59 -8.01 14.71
CA TRP A 141 -0.45 -7.07 14.35
C TRP A 141 -1.74 -7.32 15.14
N ASP A 142 -2.39 -6.27 15.66
CA ASP A 142 -3.77 -6.31 16.19
C ASP A 142 -4.63 -5.23 15.55
N VAL A 143 -5.02 -5.45 14.29
CA VAL A 143 -5.63 -4.45 13.42
C VAL A 143 -6.87 -4.97 12.70
N ASP A 144 -7.86 -4.09 12.52
CA ASP A 144 -9.03 -4.35 11.67
C ASP A 144 -8.70 -4.13 10.19
N TYR A 145 -7.81 -3.16 9.91
CA TYR A 145 -7.31 -2.83 8.57
C TYR A 145 -5.79 -2.68 8.57
N LEU A 146 -5.11 -3.47 7.75
CA LEU A 146 -3.69 -3.32 7.47
C LEU A 146 -3.52 -2.73 6.06
N LEU A 147 -2.88 -1.58 5.97
CA LEU A 147 -2.51 -0.93 4.71
C LEU A 147 -1.05 -1.26 4.39
N VAL A 148 -0.80 -1.81 3.21
CA VAL A 148 0.56 -2.09 2.73
C VAL A 148 0.98 -0.98 1.78
N ASP A 149 1.91 -0.13 2.22
CA ASP A 149 2.51 0.92 1.37
C ASP A 149 3.54 0.30 0.44
N MET A 150 3.13 0.05 -0.82
CA MET A 150 3.92 -0.70 -1.79
C MET A 150 5.05 0.15 -2.38
N PRO A 151 6.20 -0.43 -2.76
CA PRO A 151 7.18 0.31 -3.54
C PRO A 151 6.59 0.76 -4.88
N PRO A 152 7.10 1.85 -5.48
CA PRO A 152 6.58 2.33 -6.76
C PRO A 152 6.86 1.37 -7.91
N GLY A 153 5.92 1.26 -8.84
CA GLY A 153 6.05 0.43 -10.03
C GLY A 153 5.67 -1.04 -9.82
N THR A 154 6.11 -1.90 -10.74
CA THR A 154 5.77 -3.32 -10.82
C THR A 154 7.00 -4.21 -10.66
N GLY A 155 7.94 -3.80 -9.81
CA GLY A 155 9.20 -4.52 -9.57
C GLY A 155 9.04 -5.78 -8.71
N ASP A 156 10.16 -6.46 -8.47
CA ASP A 156 10.22 -7.74 -7.76
C ASP A 156 9.62 -7.69 -6.34
N VAL A 157 9.83 -6.59 -5.62
CA VAL A 157 9.28 -6.42 -4.26
C VAL A 157 7.76 -6.35 -4.30
N THR A 158 7.20 -5.58 -5.24
CA THR A 158 5.75 -5.50 -5.46
C THR A 158 5.17 -6.88 -5.75
N LEU A 159 5.80 -7.67 -6.63
CA LEU A 159 5.39 -9.04 -6.93
C LEU A 159 5.49 -9.95 -5.71
N SER A 160 6.56 -9.84 -4.92
CA SER A 160 6.74 -10.62 -3.68
C SER A 160 5.61 -10.36 -2.69
N VAL A 161 5.20 -9.10 -2.50
CA VAL A 161 4.07 -8.75 -1.64
C VAL A 161 2.77 -9.38 -2.14
N PHE A 162 2.45 -9.24 -3.43
CA PHE A 162 1.25 -9.85 -4.00
C PHE A 162 1.22 -11.38 -3.88
N GLN A 163 2.38 -12.02 -3.92
CA GLN A 163 2.51 -13.47 -3.80
C GLN A 163 2.46 -13.97 -2.36
N SER A 164 2.96 -13.18 -1.40
CA SER A 164 3.10 -13.61 -0.01
C SER A 164 1.99 -13.13 0.92
N ILE A 165 1.37 -11.98 0.64
CA ILE A 165 0.33 -11.36 1.48
C ILE A 165 -1.05 -11.49 0.82
N PRO A 166 -2.07 -12.03 1.53
CA PRO A 166 -3.42 -12.18 1.00
C PRO A 166 -4.14 -10.82 0.99
N LEU A 167 -3.99 -10.06 -0.09
CA LEU A 167 -4.61 -8.73 -0.21
C LEU A 167 -6.13 -8.87 -0.48
N SER A 168 -6.94 -8.16 0.30
CA SER A 168 -8.39 -7.98 0.07
C SER A 168 -8.68 -7.09 -1.12
N GLY A 169 -7.71 -6.26 -1.53
CA GLY A 169 -7.79 -5.39 -2.69
C GLY A 169 -6.63 -4.40 -2.75
N ILE A 170 -6.59 -3.62 -3.83
CA ILE A 170 -5.60 -2.55 -3.99
C ILE A 170 -6.26 -1.20 -4.27
N VAL A 171 -5.67 -0.14 -3.73
CA VAL A 171 -5.94 1.26 -4.08
C VAL A 171 -4.81 1.75 -4.98
N VAL A 172 -5.16 2.26 -6.15
CA VAL A 172 -4.19 2.80 -7.10
C VAL A 172 -4.05 4.31 -6.85
N VAL A 173 -2.83 4.79 -6.69
CA VAL A 173 -2.54 6.23 -6.51
C VAL A 173 -1.84 6.75 -7.76
N ALA A 174 -2.35 7.83 -8.31
CA ALA A 174 -1.79 8.53 -9.46
C ALA A 174 -1.79 10.05 -9.24
N SER A 175 -1.07 10.79 -10.07
CA SER A 175 -1.11 12.26 -10.16
C SER A 175 -1.56 12.67 -11.57
N PRO A 176 -2.13 13.86 -11.80
CA PRO A 176 -2.75 14.26 -13.08
C PRO A 176 -1.73 14.56 -14.21
N GLN A 177 -0.68 13.75 -14.33
CA GLN A 177 0.31 13.87 -15.39
C GLN A 177 -0.03 12.96 -16.58
N GLU A 178 0.54 13.21 -17.76
CA GLU A 178 0.18 12.58 -19.05
C GLU A 178 0.17 11.04 -19.07
N LEU A 179 0.89 10.38 -18.15
CA LEU A 179 1.01 8.91 -18.12
C LEU A 179 -0.02 8.19 -17.26
N VAL A 180 -1.02 8.89 -16.70
CA VAL A 180 -2.02 8.27 -15.81
C VAL A 180 -2.68 7.05 -16.45
N GLY A 181 -3.08 7.14 -17.71
CA GLY A 181 -3.71 6.02 -18.42
C GLY A 181 -2.83 4.77 -18.45
N MET A 182 -1.52 4.93 -18.70
CA MET A 182 -0.57 3.81 -18.71
C MET A 182 -0.32 3.26 -17.31
N VAL A 183 -0.25 4.12 -16.30
CA VAL A 183 -0.06 3.72 -14.90
C VAL A 183 -1.24 2.88 -14.42
N VAL A 184 -2.47 3.37 -14.65
CA VAL A 184 -3.71 2.65 -14.31
C VAL A 184 -3.77 1.33 -15.08
N GLU A 185 -3.48 1.31 -16.37
CA GLU A 185 -3.49 0.08 -17.18
C GLU A 185 -2.49 -0.96 -16.67
N LYS A 186 -1.28 -0.57 -16.27
CA LYS A 186 -0.30 -1.48 -15.68
C LYS A 186 -0.79 -2.04 -14.34
N ALA A 187 -1.37 -1.20 -13.47
CA ALA A 187 -1.92 -1.64 -12.19
C ALA A 187 -3.09 -2.62 -12.39
N VAL A 188 -3.98 -2.35 -13.35
CA VAL A 188 -5.09 -3.25 -13.70
C VAL A 188 -4.56 -4.60 -14.17
N LYS A 189 -3.65 -4.62 -15.14
CA LYS A 189 -3.08 -5.87 -15.66
C LYS A 189 -2.33 -6.68 -14.59
N MET A 190 -1.67 -5.99 -13.65
CA MET A 190 -1.02 -6.66 -12.53
C MET A 190 -2.04 -7.26 -11.57
N ALA A 191 -3.05 -6.50 -11.17
CA ALA A 191 -4.12 -6.95 -10.29
C ALA A 191 -4.87 -8.17 -10.88
N GLU A 192 -5.18 -8.14 -12.18
CA GLU A 192 -5.81 -9.26 -12.90
C GLU A 192 -4.92 -10.52 -12.86
N LYS A 193 -3.61 -10.39 -13.14
CA LYS A 193 -2.66 -11.51 -13.09
C LYS A 193 -2.52 -12.12 -11.71
N MET A 194 -2.64 -11.30 -10.67
CA MET A 194 -2.52 -11.71 -9.28
C MET A 194 -3.86 -12.07 -8.65
N ALA A 195 -4.96 -11.97 -9.41
CA ALA A 195 -6.33 -12.21 -8.95
C ALA A 195 -6.71 -11.38 -7.70
N VAL A 196 -6.20 -10.14 -7.61
CA VAL A 196 -6.49 -9.21 -6.52
C VAL A 196 -7.45 -8.12 -7.03
N PRO A 197 -8.57 -7.85 -6.34
CA PRO A 197 -9.52 -6.85 -6.79
C PRO A 197 -8.96 -5.43 -6.66
N ILE A 198 -9.34 -4.54 -7.58
CA ILE A 198 -9.04 -3.11 -7.46
C ILE A 198 -10.20 -2.45 -6.72
N VAL A 199 -9.90 -1.76 -5.61
CA VAL A 199 -10.88 -0.97 -4.87
C VAL A 199 -11.23 0.30 -5.64
N GLY A 200 -10.20 0.98 -6.17
CA GLY A 200 -10.37 2.15 -7.02
C GLY A 200 -9.10 2.98 -7.17
N LEU A 201 -9.26 4.15 -7.77
CA LEU A 201 -8.20 5.11 -8.08
C LEU A 201 -8.33 6.34 -7.18
N VAL A 202 -7.20 6.79 -6.62
CA VAL A 202 -7.05 8.09 -5.96
C VAL A 202 -6.13 8.94 -6.82
N GLU A 203 -6.63 10.10 -7.29
CA GLU A 203 -5.80 11.11 -7.95
C GLU A 203 -5.30 12.09 -6.90
N ASN A 204 -4.02 12.03 -6.58
CA ASN A 204 -3.37 12.99 -5.69
C ASN A 204 -2.78 14.17 -6.49
N MET A 205 -2.61 15.32 -5.85
CA MET A 205 -2.10 16.56 -6.48
C MET A 205 -2.97 17.03 -7.65
N SER A 206 -4.28 16.78 -7.57
CA SER A 206 -5.23 17.04 -8.66
C SER A 206 -5.36 18.53 -8.98
N TYR A 207 -5.39 19.37 -7.96
CA TYR A 207 -5.55 20.83 -8.09
C TYR A 207 -4.98 21.55 -6.85
N LEU A 208 -4.81 22.85 -6.99
CA LEU A 208 -4.56 23.79 -5.89
C LEU A 208 -5.81 24.63 -5.68
N VAL A 209 -6.15 24.93 -4.44
CA VAL A 209 -7.21 25.89 -4.11
C VAL A 209 -6.57 27.28 -3.92
N CYS A 210 -7.00 28.26 -4.69
CA CYS A 210 -6.53 29.64 -4.53
C CYS A 210 -6.95 30.16 -3.13
N PRO A 211 -6.00 30.63 -2.30
CA PRO A 211 -6.31 31.07 -0.94
C PRO A 211 -7.20 32.34 -0.91
N ASP A 212 -7.15 33.17 -1.95
CA ASP A 212 -7.89 34.42 -2.00
C ASP A 212 -9.34 34.27 -2.46
N CYS A 213 -9.60 33.38 -3.44
CA CYS A 213 -10.92 33.28 -4.07
C CYS A 213 -11.52 31.86 -4.10
N GLY A 214 -10.83 30.88 -3.57
CA GLY A 214 -11.31 29.49 -3.50
C GLY A 214 -11.37 28.77 -4.86
N ARG A 215 -10.94 29.39 -5.97
CA ARG A 215 -10.95 28.75 -7.29
C ARG A 215 -9.94 27.62 -7.36
N LYS A 216 -10.34 26.49 -7.95
CA LYS A 216 -9.44 25.39 -8.26
C LYS A 216 -8.52 25.76 -9.43
N ILE A 217 -7.23 25.55 -9.25
CA ILE A 217 -6.18 25.77 -10.24
C ILE A 217 -5.55 24.42 -10.55
N TYR A 218 -5.68 23.94 -11.77
CA TYR A 218 -5.13 22.68 -12.24
C TYR A 218 -3.73 22.89 -12.80
N LEU A 219 -2.70 22.73 -11.95
CA LEU A 219 -1.31 22.98 -12.30
C LEU A 219 -0.78 22.08 -13.42
N PHE A 220 -1.33 20.88 -13.51
CA PHE A 220 -0.96 19.86 -14.51
C PHE A 220 -2.06 19.65 -15.56
N GLY A 221 -2.99 20.60 -15.69
CA GLY A 221 -4.21 20.43 -16.47
C GLY A 221 -5.28 19.61 -15.75
N GLU A 222 -6.49 19.57 -16.31
CA GLU A 222 -7.54 18.69 -15.82
C GLU A 222 -7.10 17.25 -16.04
N GLY A 223 -7.02 16.46 -14.96
CA GLY A 223 -6.49 15.11 -14.97
C GLY A 223 -7.35 14.16 -15.80
N LYS A 224 -6.70 13.21 -16.47
CA LYS A 224 -7.36 12.14 -17.23
C LYS A 224 -7.69 10.92 -16.36
N SER A 225 -7.58 11.04 -15.03
CA SER A 225 -7.80 9.93 -14.10
C SER A 225 -9.23 9.41 -14.13
N ALA A 226 -10.22 10.31 -14.26
CA ALA A 226 -11.63 9.92 -14.39
C ALA A 226 -11.89 9.12 -15.69
N GLU A 227 -11.30 9.55 -16.81
CA GLU A 227 -11.41 8.83 -18.09
C GLU A 227 -10.69 7.47 -18.02
N ALA A 228 -9.49 7.44 -17.44
CA ALA A 228 -8.73 6.20 -17.26
C ALA A 228 -9.47 5.22 -16.34
N ALA A 229 -10.02 5.68 -15.22
CA ALA A 229 -10.83 4.89 -14.30
C ALA A 229 -12.06 4.30 -15.01
N LYS A 230 -12.81 5.14 -15.72
CA LYS A 230 -13.99 4.73 -16.50
C LYS A 230 -13.65 3.69 -17.59
N LYS A 231 -12.54 3.88 -18.31
CA LYS A 231 -12.07 2.95 -19.35
C LYS A 231 -11.84 1.54 -18.80
N HIS A 232 -11.36 1.41 -17.58
CA HIS A 232 -11.06 0.14 -16.92
C HIS A 232 -12.15 -0.33 -15.96
N GLY A 233 -13.28 0.37 -15.87
CA GLY A 233 -14.39 0.00 -14.98
C GLY A 233 -14.07 0.06 -13.50
N ILE A 234 -13.08 0.87 -13.09
CA ILE A 234 -12.70 1.08 -11.70
C ILE A 234 -13.24 2.44 -11.20
N PRO A 235 -13.67 2.57 -9.93
CA PRO A 235 -14.15 3.84 -9.40
C PRO A 235 -13.00 4.83 -9.19
N LEU A 236 -13.24 6.12 -9.46
CA LEU A 236 -12.41 7.23 -8.98
C LEU A 236 -12.88 7.56 -7.57
N LEU A 237 -12.06 7.23 -6.56
CA LEU A 237 -12.41 7.34 -5.15
C LEU A 237 -12.19 8.74 -4.58
N ALA A 238 -11.15 9.44 -5.07
CA ALA A 238 -10.84 10.78 -4.60
C ALA A 238 -10.00 11.55 -5.62
N GLN A 239 -10.15 12.89 -5.58
CA GLN A 239 -9.24 13.85 -6.19
C GLN A 239 -8.74 14.78 -5.08
N MET A 240 -7.50 14.55 -4.63
CA MET A 240 -6.90 15.29 -3.52
C MET A 240 -6.19 16.55 -4.04
N PRO A 241 -6.35 17.69 -3.39
CA PRO A 241 -5.60 18.90 -3.74
C PRO A 241 -4.13 18.79 -3.34
N ILE A 242 -3.33 19.70 -3.89
CA ILE A 242 -2.05 20.08 -3.29
C ILE A 242 -2.40 20.95 -2.09
N ASP A 243 -2.13 20.45 -0.89
CA ASP A 243 -2.43 21.16 0.36
C ASP A 243 -1.14 21.44 1.14
N PRO A 244 -0.74 22.72 1.26
CA PRO A 244 0.45 23.11 2.01
C PRO A 244 0.38 22.73 3.50
N GLN A 245 -0.82 22.71 4.10
CA GLN A 245 -0.97 22.33 5.51
C GLN A 245 -0.71 20.85 5.71
N LEU A 246 -1.23 19.99 4.82
CA LEU A 246 -0.94 18.55 4.86
C LEU A 246 0.55 18.29 4.67
N ALA A 247 1.19 18.99 3.74
CA ALA A 247 2.64 18.86 3.51
C ALA A 247 3.43 19.27 4.76
N ALA A 248 3.14 20.43 5.35
CA ALA A 248 3.80 20.92 6.56
C ALA A 248 3.63 19.94 7.74
N LEU A 249 2.42 19.49 8.02
CA LEU A 249 2.15 18.52 9.08
C LEU A 249 2.87 17.18 8.84
N THR A 250 2.97 16.74 7.58
CA THR A 250 3.71 15.52 7.23
C THR A 250 5.21 15.68 7.51
N ASP A 251 5.79 16.82 7.14
CA ASP A 251 7.22 17.11 7.37
C ASP A 251 7.55 17.26 8.87
N GLU A 252 6.60 17.77 9.67
CA GLU A 252 6.69 17.93 11.11
C GLU A 252 6.41 16.61 11.88
N GLY A 253 6.04 15.51 11.21
CA GLY A 253 5.67 14.26 11.86
C GLY A 253 4.31 14.29 12.56
N ARG A 254 3.41 15.15 12.12
CA ARG A 254 2.09 15.43 12.74
C ARG A 254 0.93 15.15 11.79
N ILE A 255 1.10 14.22 10.85
CA ILE A 255 0.11 13.94 9.82
C ILE A 255 -1.28 13.57 10.38
N GLU A 256 -1.34 13.02 11.58
CA GLU A 256 -2.56 12.65 12.29
C GLU A 256 -3.42 13.87 12.71
N GLU A 257 -2.83 15.07 12.78
CA GLU A 257 -3.55 16.30 13.10
C GLU A 257 -4.29 16.91 11.90
N PHE A 258 -3.93 16.50 10.68
CA PHE A 258 -4.59 16.99 9.47
C PHE A 258 -6.06 16.58 9.44
N LYS A 259 -6.98 17.55 9.24
CA LYS A 259 -8.44 17.35 9.36
C LYS A 259 -9.19 17.22 8.03
N GLY A 260 -8.48 17.15 6.89
CA GLY A 260 -9.14 16.96 5.60
C GLY A 260 -9.81 15.59 5.50
N ASP A 261 -10.89 15.53 4.73
CA ASP A 261 -11.74 14.34 4.55
C ASP A 261 -11.82 13.86 3.09
N TRP A 262 -10.87 14.25 2.24
CA TRP A 262 -10.89 13.94 0.81
C TRP A 262 -10.92 12.45 0.48
N LEU A 263 -10.58 11.59 1.42
CA LEU A 263 -10.55 10.13 1.27
C LEU A 263 -11.80 9.44 1.84
N ALA A 264 -12.86 10.18 2.18
CA ALA A 264 -14.08 9.61 2.77
C ALA A 264 -14.70 8.50 1.89
N ASP A 265 -14.80 8.73 0.56
CA ASP A 265 -15.32 7.73 -0.37
C ASP A 265 -14.35 6.54 -0.52
N ALA A 266 -13.04 6.78 -0.45
CA ALA A 266 -12.05 5.71 -0.47
C ALA A 266 -12.19 4.81 0.77
N VAL A 267 -12.35 5.40 1.96
CA VAL A 267 -12.58 4.65 3.20
C VAL A 267 -13.87 3.85 3.13
N THR A 268 -14.95 4.45 2.63
CA THR A 268 -16.23 3.73 2.42
C THR A 268 -16.07 2.55 1.47
N ALA A 269 -15.28 2.69 0.42
CA ALA A 269 -14.99 1.60 -0.51
C ALA A 269 -14.16 0.47 0.12
N LEU A 270 -13.24 0.79 1.05
CA LEU A 270 -12.51 -0.21 1.83
C LEU A 270 -13.43 -0.98 2.79
N GLU A 271 -14.37 -0.28 3.45
CA GLU A 271 -15.36 -0.90 4.35
C GLU A 271 -16.27 -1.90 3.64
N ALA A 272 -16.63 -1.60 2.39
CA ALA A 272 -17.52 -2.42 1.57
C ALA A 272 -16.89 -3.72 1.04
N ARG A 273 -15.58 -3.91 1.18
CA ARG A 273 -14.86 -5.13 0.75
C ARG A 273 -14.74 -6.11 1.90
#